data_5d386e280e8f7f6b40b0cbc3b93a7130
#
_entry.id   5d386e280e8f7f6b40b0cbc3b93a7130
#
_cell.length_a   1.000
_cell.length_b   1.000
_cell.length_c   1.000
_cell.angle_alpha   90.00
_cell.angle_beta   90.00
_cell.angle_gamma   90.00
#
_symmetry.space_group_name_H-M   'P 1'
#
loop_
_entity.id
_entity.type
_entity.pdbx_description
1 polymer ?
#
loop_
_entity_poly.entity_id
_entity_poly.type
_entity_poly.pdbx_seq_one_letter_code
_entity_poly.pdbx_strand_id
1 'polypeptide(L)'
;MANQKYEAFLKVAETGSFKQAALELGYTQAGVSYLVSALERELDLPLFVRDYGGARLTADGAELLPWVRSVRADERRLETR
;
A
#
# COMPACT_ATOMS: atom_id res chain seq x y z
N MET A 1 3.82 -16.26 1.22
CA MET A 1 4.71 -15.11 1.22
C MET A 1 3.92 -13.81 1.11
N ALA A 2 4.36 -12.81 1.83
CA ALA A 2 3.68 -11.52 1.82
C ALA A 2 3.87 -10.83 0.46
N ASN A 3 2.81 -10.21 -0.03
CA ASN A 3 2.87 -9.44 -1.26
C ASN A 3 3.34 -8.02 -0.93
N GLN A 4 4.53 -7.66 -1.42
CA GLN A 4 5.13 -6.36 -1.13
C GLN A 4 4.30 -5.18 -1.62
N LYS A 5 3.58 -5.34 -2.72
CA LYS A 5 2.72 -4.27 -3.26
C LYS A 5 1.57 -3.98 -2.31
N TYR A 6 0.96 -5.03 -1.74
CA TYR A 6 -0.11 -4.87 -0.76
C TYR A 6 0.41 -4.25 0.53
N GLU A 7 1.59 -4.69 0.97
CA GLU A 7 2.24 -4.15 2.15
C GLU A 7 2.49 -2.65 2.00
N ALA A 8 3.03 -2.24 0.86
CA ALA A 8 3.30 -0.83 0.57
C ALA A 8 2.00 -0.02 0.53
N PHE A 9 0.98 -0.53 -0.14
CA PHE A 9 -0.33 0.13 -0.22
C PHE A 9 -0.91 0.36 1.17
N LEU A 10 -0.92 -0.68 2.01
CA LEU A 10 -1.47 -0.59 3.36
C LEU A 10 -0.72 0.41 4.22
N LYS A 11 0.61 0.39 4.13
CA LYS A 11 1.42 1.29 4.96
C LYS A 11 1.25 2.74 4.55
N VAL A 12 1.17 3.03 3.25
CA VAL A 12 0.89 4.39 2.79
C VAL A 12 -0.50 4.83 3.21
N ALA A 13 -1.48 3.94 3.13
CA ALA A 13 -2.85 4.24 3.57
C ALA A 13 -2.89 4.55 5.08
N GLU A 14 -2.16 3.80 5.89
CA GLU A 14 -2.10 4.01 7.34
C GLU A 14 -1.41 5.32 7.72
N THR A 15 -0.28 5.61 7.08
CA THR A 15 0.56 6.75 7.48
C THR A 15 0.17 8.05 6.78
N GLY A 16 -0.48 7.95 5.62
CA GLY A 16 -0.78 9.11 4.80
C GLY A 16 0.46 9.73 4.17
N SER A 17 1.56 8.99 4.09
CA SER A 17 2.84 9.52 3.65
C SER A 17 3.70 8.41 3.03
N PHE A 18 4.17 8.63 1.81
CA PHE A 18 5.11 7.70 1.17
C PHE A 18 6.45 7.67 1.91
N LYS A 19 6.89 8.83 2.40
CA LYS A 19 8.14 8.94 3.15
C LYS A 19 8.06 8.15 4.45
N GLN A 20 7.00 8.35 5.21
CA GLN A 20 6.82 7.66 6.49
C GLN A 20 6.65 6.17 6.29
N ALA A 21 5.90 5.77 5.27
CA ALA A 21 5.73 4.36 4.94
C ALA A 21 7.07 3.70 4.64
N ALA A 22 7.93 4.39 3.88
CA ALA A 22 9.26 3.87 3.56
C ALA A 22 10.10 3.67 4.82
N LEU A 23 10.06 4.65 5.73
CA LEU A 23 10.79 4.55 7.00
C LEU A 23 10.33 3.34 7.81
N GLU A 24 9.03 3.15 7.92
CA GLU A 24 8.47 2.06 8.72
C GLU A 24 8.70 0.69 8.10
N LEU A 25 8.75 0.61 6.77
CA LEU A 25 8.96 -0.66 6.08
C LEU A 25 10.45 -0.99 5.87
N GLY A 26 11.33 -0.02 6.10
CA GLY A 26 12.74 -0.20 5.82
C GLY A 26 13.07 -0.17 4.34
N TYR A 27 12.25 0.54 3.56
CA TYR A 27 12.44 0.71 2.11
C TYR A 27 12.85 2.14 1.80
N THR A 28 13.27 2.37 0.56
CA THR A 28 13.44 3.74 0.07
C THR A 28 12.07 4.29 -0.32
N GLN A 29 11.94 5.60 -0.33
CA GLN A 29 10.70 6.24 -0.78
C GLN A 29 10.41 5.87 -2.24
N ALA A 30 11.43 5.85 -3.09
CA ALA A 30 11.30 5.44 -4.49
C ALA A 30 10.80 3.99 -4.60
N GLY A 31 11.28 3.12 -3.71
CA GLY A 31 10.85 1.72 -3.66
C GLY A 31 9.37 1.58 -3.33
N VAL A 32 8.90 2.33 -2.34
CA VAL A 32 7.47 2.33 -1.98
C VAL A 32 6.64 2.88 -3.14
N SER A 33 7.09 3.97 -3.75
CA SER A 33 6.40 4.55 -4.92
C SER A 33 6.30 3.56 -6.06
N TYR A 34 7.37 2.83 -6.32
CA TYR A 34 7.40 1.81 -7.36
C TYR A 34 6.36 0.72 -7.09
N LEU A 35 6.33 0.21 -5.86
CA LEU A 35 5.41 -0.86 -5.48
C LEU A 35 3.94 -0.43 -5.59
N VAL A 36 3.63 0.77 -5.12
CA VAL A 36 2.26 1.31 -5.22
C VAL A 36 1.88 1.53 -6.68
N SER A 37 2.79 2.11 -7.47
CA SER A 37 2.53 2.33 -8.90
C SER A 37 2.33 1.02 -9.66
N ALA A 38 3.09 -0.01 -9.28
CA ALA A 38 2.93 -1.34 -9.89
C ALA A 38 1.54 -1.90 -9.61
N LEU A 39 1.06 -1.74 -8.37
CA LEU A 39 -0.28 -2.19 -8.00
C LEU A 39 -1.34 -1.42 -8.76
N GLU A 40 -1.19 -0.10 -8.87
CA GLU A 40 -2.12 0.73 -9.65
C GLU A 40 -2.18 0.29 -11.10
N ARG A 41 -1.04 -0.05 -11.69
CA ARG A 41 -1.01 -0.55 -13.07
C ARG A 41 -1.67 -1.90 -13.22
N GLU A 42 -1.44 -2.81 -12.27
CA GLU A 42 -2.08 -4.13 -12.30
C GLU A 42 -3.60 -4.03 -12.23
N LEU A 43 -4.11 -3.13 -11.42
CA LEU A 43 -5.54 -2.96 -11.21
C LEU A 43 -6.16 -1.96 -12.19
N ASP A 44 -5.34 -1.21 -12.89
CA ASP A 44 -5.76 -0.13 -13.78
C ASP A 44 -6.62 0.90 -13.05
N LEU A 45 -6.22 1.23 -11.82
CA LEU A 45 -6.92 2.17 -10.95
C LEU A 45 -5.92 3.04 -10.21
N PRO A 46 -6.16 4.36 -10.13
CA PRO A 46 -5.37 5.20 -9.22
C PRO A 46 -5.82 4.95 -7.78
N LEU A 47 -4.87 4.69 -6.89
CA LEU A 47 -5.18 4.38 -5.49
C LEU A 47 -4.91 5.55 -4.55
N PHE A 48 -3.97 6.43 -4.91
CA PHE A 48 -3.62 7.59 -4.10
C PHE A 48 -3.55 8.86 -4.91
N VAL A 49 -3.89 9.96 -4.25
CA VAL A 49 -3.63 11.32 -4.74
C VAL A 49 -2.53 11.86 -3.85
N ARG A 50 -1.44 12.32 -4.45
CA ARG A 50 -0.32 12.95 -3.73
C ARG A 50 -0.47 14.46 -3.78
N ASP A 51 -0.27 15.11 -2.65
CA ASP A 51 -0.27 16.56 -2.55
C ASP A 51 0.71 17.00 -1.47
N TYR A 52 0.73 18.28 -1.15
CA TYR A 52 1.66 18.82 -0.16
C TYR A 52 1.43 18.26 1.24
N GLY A 53 0.22 17.82 1.53
CA GLY A 53 -0.12 17.24 2.83
C GLY A 53 0.19 15.75 2.92
N GLY A 54 0.68 15.14 1.84
CA GLY A 54 1.03 13.73 1.83
C GLY A 54 0.25 12.96 0.77
N ALA A 55 -0.25 11.78 1.14
CA ALA A 55 -0.99 10.91 0.23
C ALA A 55 -2.37 10.63 0.79
N ARG A 56 -3.39 10.72 -0.06
CA ARG A 56 -4.77 10.43 0.31
C ARG A 56 -5.31 9.34 -0.63
N LEU A 57 -6.14 8.47 -0.08
CA LEU A 57 -6.79 7.44 -0.90
C LEU A 57 -7.78 8.08 -1.88
N THR A 58 -7.78 7.57 -3.10
CA THR A 58 -8.88 7.84 -4.05
C THR A 58 -10.11 7.06 -3.58
N ALA A 59 -11.26 7.30 -4.20
CA ALA A 59 -12.46 6.50 -3.92
C ALA A 59 -12.18 5.01 -4.18
N ASP A 60 -11.47 4.71 -5.27
CA ASP A 60 -11.10 3.33 -5.60
C ASP A 60 -10.14 2.74 -4.57
N GLY A 61 -9.19 3.53 -4.09
CA GLY A 61 -8.27 3.08 -3.04
C GLY A 61 -8.99 2.78 -1.74
N ALA A 62 -9.94 3.64 -1.36
CA ALA A 62 -10.73 3.43 -0.15
C ALA A 62 -11.58 2.16 -0.25
N GLU A 63 -12.14 1.90 -1.41
CA GLU A 63 -12.94 0.71 -1.65
C GLU A 63 -12.11 -0.57 -1.62
N LEU A 64 -10.88 -0.49 -2.12
CA LEU A 64 -9.96 -1.63 -2.15
C LEU A 64 -9.39 -1.97 -0.78
N LEU A 65 -9.25 -0.99 0.10
CA LEU A 65 -8.54 -1.13 1.36
C LEU A 65 -8.98 -2.33 2.22
N PRO A 66 -10.28 -2.55 2.47
CA PRO A 66 -10.69 -3.70 3.29
C PRO A 66 -10.34 -5.04 2.65
N TRP A 67 -10.37 -5.12 1.32
CA TRP A 67 -10.03 -6.35 0.60
C TRP A 67 -8.53 -6.67 0.76
N VAL A 68 -7.68 -5.67 0.64
CA VAL A 68 -6.24 -5.85 0.80
C VAL A 68 -5.91 -6.24 2.24
N ARG A 69 -6.57 -5.62 3.22
CA ARG A 69 -6.40 -5.99 4.62
C ARG A 69 -6.75 -7.45 4.87
N SER A 70 -7.80 -7.92 4.25
CA SER A 70 -8.25 -9.30 4.38
C SER A 70 -7.22 -10.28 3.81
N VAL A 71 -6.72 -10.01 2.61
CA VAL A 71 -5.69 -10.83 1.97
C VAL A 71 -4.41 -10.85 2.82
N ARG A 72 -4.02 -9.71 3.35
CA ARG A 72 -2.83 -9.59 4.19
C ARG A 72 -2.97 -10.41 5.48
N ALA A 73 -4.13 -10.38 6.10
CA ALA A 73 -4.41 -11.16 7.30
C ALA A 73 -4.36 -12.66 7.00
N ASP A 74 -4.89 -13.07 5.88
CA ASP A 74 -4.87 -14.48 5.45
C ASP A 74 -3.45 -14.96 5.17
N GLU A 75 -2.62 -14.15 4.55
CA GLU A 75 -1.22 -14.46 4.32
C GLU A 75 -0.46 -14.66 5.63
N ARG A 76 -0.67 -13.77 6.59
CA ARG A 76 -0.06 -13.87 7.91
C ARG A 76 -0.48 -15.15 8.63
N ARG A 77 -1.74 -15.51 8.50
CA ARG A 77 -2.26 -16.72 9.12
C ARG A 77 -1.56 -17.97 8.58
N LEU A 78 -1.32 -18.01 7.28
CA LEU A 78 -0.61 -19.11 6.65
C LEU A 78 0.85 -19.16 7.07
N GLU A 79 1.50 -18.01 7.21
CA GLU A 79 2.90 -17.92 7.58
C GLU A 79 3.18 -18.37 9.02
N THR A 80 2.20 -18.26 9.91
CA THR A 80 2.37 -18.61 11.31
C THR A 80 2.06 -20.07 11.61
N ARG A 81 1.69 -20.83 10.65
CA ARG A 81 1.40 -22.26 10.84
C ARG A 81 2.64 -23.17 10.75
#